data_f53ffff82abbe1b945c1f3e4a95fd0cd
#
_entry.id   f53ffff82abbe1b945c1f3e4a95fd0cd
#
_cell.length_a   1.000
_cell.length_b   1.000
_cell.length_c   1.000
_cell.angle_alpha   90.00
_cell.angle_beta   90.00
_cell.angle_gamma   90.00
#
_symmetry.space_group_name_H-M   'P 1'
#
loop_
_entity.id
_entity.type
_entity.pdbx_description
1 polymer ?
#
loop_
_entity_poly.entity_id
_entity_poly.type
_entity_poly.pdbx_seq_one_letter_code
_entity_poly.pdbx_strand_id
1 'polypeptide(L)'
;MLKNTIFVYIKKSTMKHLQLQYSLSLRIVHVFSLIIIGTTIFSCKKKEDPAPTPPPSTAPTAAVPYGDPDSVWTATGTGPRLIFKFKFDSTQVRLDNFGNPNPTIPSGHGAYSPVFNKMAAHYIELAPNDLTALGSGVVLYHAPETATGGTTAIQFSQSVVVRENVIFFSAPLSTITAGSYKWLRLSLSYQNYDIPYKANALPTANHIGTGTIASFLGYKTYVEKYKIKTQYRVPSTSVGGPNVNHLQGYWGFETYITGYGYYIADGQPPAGSTTVVNPNFANSPIPAGSCVVTSVFTNTASAAQNLMITGTETQDIIITVSVSTNKSFEWIDNTPDGYYQPENGETPVDMGIRGIIPKVQY
;
A
#
# COMPACT_ATOMS: atom_id res chain seq x y z
N MET A 1 20.75 -39.63 41.32
CA MET A 1 19.51 -40.41 41.07
C MET A 1 18.23 -39.59 40.92
N LEU A 2 18.15 -38.33 41.33
CA LEU A 2 16.90 -37.54 41.27
C LEU A 2 16.59 -36.93 39.84
N LYS A 3 17.59 -36.68 39.03
CA LYS A 3 17.37 -36.04 37.69
C LYS A 3 16.72 -36.95 36.65
N ASN A 4 16.89 -38.25 36.73
CA ASN A 4 16.32 -39.18 35.73
C ASN A 4 14.85 -39.52 35.99
N THR A 5 14.35 -39.35 37.22
CA THR A 5 12.96 -39.64 37.59
C THR A 5 12.00 -38.54 37.13
N ILE A 6 12.45 -37.29 37.11
CA ILE A 6 11.62 -36.15 36.69
C ILE A 6 11.39 -36.18 35.15
N PHE A 7 12.40 -36.58 34.39
CA PHE A 7 12.29 -36.64 32.91
C PHE A 7 11.31 -37.72 32.40
N VAL A 8 11.20 -38.83 33.11
CA VAL A 8 10.27 -39.91 32.78
C VAL A 8 8.82 -39.53 33.12
N TYR A 9 8.60 -38.71 34.16
CA TYR A 9 7.25 -38.30 34.54
C TYR A 9 6.65 -37.26 33.57
N ILE A 10 7.47 -36.33 33.06
CA ILE A 10 7.04 -35.33 32.09
C ILE A 10 6.71 -36.00 30.76
N LYS A 11 7.49 -37.02 30.30
CA LYS A 11 7.24 -37.73 29.05
C LYS A 11 5.96 -38.59 29.08
N LYS A 12 5.57 -39.11 30.28
CA LYS A 12 4.31 -39.86 30.45
C LYS A 12 3.09 -38.98 30.53
N SER A 13 3.20 -37.76 31.05
CA SER A 13 2.12 -36.79 31.12
C SER A 13 1.75 -36.25 29.73
N THR A 14 2.75 -35.90 28.89
CA THR A 14 2.54 -35.36 27.55
C THR A 14 1.91 -36.39 26.60
N MET A 15 2.28 -37.66 26.70
CA MET A 15 1.66 -38.71 25.88
C MET A 15 0.22 -39.02 26.25
N LYS A 16 -0.17 -38.91 27.53
CA LYS A 16 -1.58 -39.10 27.91
C LYS A 16 -2.48 -37.96 27.42
N HIS A 17 -1.99 -36.71 27.40
CA HIS A 17 -2.74 -35.60 26.84
C HIS A 17 -2.90 -35.69 25.31
N LEU A 18 -1.90 -36.17 24.57
CA LEU A 18 -2.00 -36.36 23.15
C LEU A 18 -3.02 -37.48 22.78
N GLN A 19 -3.05 -38.56 23.53
CA GLN A 19 -4.06 -39.64 23.28
C GLN A 19 -5.48 -39.21 23.62
N LEU A 20 -5.68 -38.33 24.61
CA LEU A 20 -7.02 -37.82 24.92
C LEU A 20 -7.54 -36.86 23.84
N GLN A 21 -6.68 -36.06 23.24
CA GLN A 21 -7.07 -35.16 22.13
C GLN A 21 -7.41 -35.94 20.84
N TYR A 22 -6.68 -37.02 20.53
CA TYR A 22 -6.99 -37.85 19.36
C TYR A 22 -8.31 -38.64 19.51
N SER A 23 -8.67 -39.06 20.73
CA SER A 23 -9.94 -39.75 20.97
C SER A 23 -11.14 -38.82 20.94
N LEU A 24 -10.98 -37.54 21.28
CA LEU A 24 -12.07 -36.56 21.22
C LEU A 24 -12.36 -36.11 19.79
N SER A 25 -11.31 -35.93 18.94
CA SER A 25 -11.47 -35.53 17.54
C SER A 25 -12.12 -36.62 16.70
N LEU A 26 -11.89 -37.92 16.99
CA LEU A 26 -12.52 -39.02 16.25
C LEU A 26 -14.01 -39.18 16.60
N ARG A 27 -14.45 -38.78 17.79
CA ARG A 27 -15.87 -38.86 18.19
C ARG A 27 -16.72 -37.71 17.65
N ILE A 28 -16.12 -36.55 17.37
CA ILE A 28 -16.81 -35.40 16.79
C ILE A 28 -17.05 -35.60 15.29
N VAL A 29 -16.17 -36.29 14.57
CA VAL A 29 -16.33 -36.58 13.13
C VAL A 29 -17.48 -37.56 12.85
N HIS A 30 -17.80 -38.47 13.80
CA HIS A 30 -18.89 -39.43 13.60
C HIS A 30 -20.30 -38.90 13.94
N VAL A 31 -20.41 -37.79 14.65
CA VAL A 31 -21.71 -37.15 14.96
C VAL A 31 -22.17 -36.20 13.84
N PHE A 32 -21.25 -35.67 13.03
CA PHE A 32 -21.59 -34.80 11.90
C PHE A 32 -21.98 -35.56 10.60
N SER A 33 -21.73 -36.84 10.52
CA SER A 33 -22.07 -37.65 9.31
C SER A 33 -23.51 -38.18 9.24
N LEU A 34 -24.35 -37.94 10.24
CA LEU A 34 -25.70 -38.46 10.30
C LEU A 34 -26.84 -37.44 10.22
N ILE A 35 -26.54 -36.18 9.91
CA ILE A 35 -27.55 -35.10 9.79
C ILE A 35 -27.50 -34.43 8.39
N ILE A 36 -27.15 -35.16 7.36
CA ILE A 36 -27.27 -34.68 5.97
C ILE A 36 -28.12 -35.64 5.15
N ILE A 37 -29.36 -35.82 5.56
CA ILE A 37 -30.41 -36.31 4.67
C ILE A 37 -31.70 -35.58 5.07
N GLY A 38 -32.07 -34.57 4.32
CA GLY A 38 -33.43 -34.06 4.33
C GLY A 38 -33.63 -32.59 4.53
N THR A 39 -33.06 -31.75 3.65
CA THR A 39 -33.68 -30.45 3.31
C THR A 39 -33.32 -30.10 1.87
N THR A 40 -34.18 -30.47 0.96
CA THR A 40 -34.22 -29.87 -0.37
C THR A 40 -34.73 -28.45 -0.22
N ILE A 41 -33.80 -27.51 0.01
CA ILE A 41 -34.12 -26.09 -0.07
C ILE A 41 -34.13 -25.72 -1.55
N PHE A 42 -35.27 -25.28 -2.05
CA PHE A 42 -35.39 -24.55 -3.30
C PHE A 42 -34.49 -23.32 -3.19
N SER A 43 -33.27 -23.40 -3.70
CA SER A 43 -32.42 -22.27 -3.92
C SER A 43 -32.94 -21.54 -5.17
N CYS A 44 -33.70 -20.47 -4.97
CA CYS A 44 -33.82 -19.45 -6.00
C CYS A 44 -32.41 -18.95 -6.32
N LYS A 45 -31.85 -19.41 -7.43
CA LYS A 45 -30.67 -18.82 -8.01
C LYS A 45 -31.02 -17.36 -8.35
N LYS A 46 -30.70 -16.43 -7.46
CA LYS A 46 -30.59 -15.02 -7.82
C LYS A 46 -29.57 -14.97 -8.96
N LYS A 47 -30.02 -14.54 -10.14
CA LYS A 47 -29.15 -14.31 -11.27
C LYS A 47 -28.08 -13.31 -10.77
N GLU A 48 -26.84 -13.77 -10.60
CA GLU A 48 -25.75 -12.87 -10.29
C GLU A 48 -25.62 -11.92 -11.47
N ASP A 49 -25.90 -10.65 -11.22
CA ASP A 49 -25.52 -9.62 -12.19
C ASP A 49 -23.99 -9.74 -12.37
N PRO A 50 -23.50 -9.75 -13.61
CA PRO A 50 -22.06 -9.82 -13.84
C PRO A 50 -21.39 -8.69 -13.07
N ALA A 51 -20.34 -9.02 -12.33
CA ALA A 51 -19.52 -8.01 -11.64
C ALA A 51 -19.22 -6.85 -12.61
N PRO A 52 -19.33 -5.60 -12.19
CA PRO A 52 -19.06 -4.47 -13.05
C PRO A 52 -17.68 -4.67 -13.68
N THR A 53 -17.65 -4.73 -15.00
CA THR A 53 -16.41 -4.83 -15.76
C THR A 53 -15.55 -3.62 -15.38
N PRO A 54 -14.32 -3.79 -14.89
CA PRO A 54 -13.44 -2.66 -14.65
C PRO A 54 -13.37 -1.81 -15.92
N PRO A 55 -13.37 -0.47 -15.82
CA PRO A 55 -13.21 0.37 -17.00
C PRO A 55 -11.94 -0.08 -17.72
N PRO A 56 -11.93 -0.10 -19.07
CA PRO A 56 -10.78 -0.56 -19.80
C PRO A 56 -9.56 0.25 -19.37
N SER A 57 -8.58 -0.43 -18.77
CA SER A 57 -7.29 0.15 -18.46
C SER A 57 -6.61 0.46 -19.78
N THR A 58 -6.78 1.68 -20.27
CA THR A 58 -5.93 2.16 -21.36
C THR A 58 -4.54 2.35 -20.76
N ALA A 59 -3.61 1.54 -21.22
CA ALA A 59 -2.21 1.65 -20.80
C ALA A 59 -1.71 3.10 -20.93
N PRO A 60 -0.89 3.60 -20.00
CA PRO A 60 -0.34 4.94 -20.10
C PRO A 60 0.44 5.10 -21.41
N THR A 61 0.36 6.28 -22.02
CA THR A 61 0.88 6.58 -23.36
C THR A 61 2.41 6.46 -23.48
N ALA A 62 3.12 6.27 -22.41
CA ALA A 62 4.51 5.77 -22.34
C ALA A 62 4.78 5.37 -20.88
N ALA A 63 4.88 4.08 -20.62
CA ALA A 63 5.43 3.63 -19.36
C ALA A 63 6.90 4.08 -19.29
N VAL A 64 7.25 4.89 -18.28
CA VAL A 64 8.65 5.15 -17.96
C VAL A 64 9.14 3.95 -17.17
N PRO A 65 10.03 3.12 -17.72
CA PRO A 65 10.35 1.86 -17.12
C PRO A 65 11.03 2.03 -15.76
N TYR A 66 10.70 1.13 -14.82
CA TYR A 66 11.43 0.92 -13.57
C TYR A 66 11.39 2.06 -12.53
N GLY A 67 10.30 2.82 -12.50
CA GLY A 67 10.08 3.84 -11.48
C GLY A 67 10.84 5.15 -11.73
N ASP A 68 11.29 5.41 -12.94
CA ASP A 68 11.68 6.74 -13.35
C ASP A 68 10.43 7.65 -13.38
N PRO A 69 10.53 8.90 -12.88
CA PRO A 69 9.34 9.74 -12.68
C PRO A 69 8.83 10.37 -13.97
N ASP A 70 7.58 10.81 -13.87
CA ASP A 70 6.83 11.70 -14.76
C ASP A 70 6.18 11.04 -15.98
N SER A 71 5.71 9.82 -15.79
CA SER A 71 4.64 9.29 -16.64
C SER A 71 3.28 9.85 -16.20
N VAL A 72 2.37 10.06 -17.13
CA VAL A 72 1.01 10.56 -16.88
C VAL A 72 0.01 9.56 -17.43
N TRP A 73 -0.96 9.16 -16.62
CA TRP A 73 -2.11 8.46 -17.15
C TRP A 73 -3.10 9.48 -17.71
N THR A 74 -3.33 9.43 -19.01
CA THR A 74 -4.24 10.35 -19.71
C THR A 74 -5.25 9.58 -20.51
N ALA A 75 -6.54 9.71 -20.16
CA ALA A 75 -7.63 9.18 -20.96
C ALA A 75 -7.77 9.99 -22.25
N THR A 76 -8.12 9.30 -23.34
CA THR A 76 -8.43 9.93 -24.64
C THR A 76 -9.67 10.79 -24.54
N GLY A 77 -9.78 11.80 -25.39
CA GLY A 77 -10.92 12.71 -25.48
C GLY A 77 -10.53 14.19 -25.34
N THR A 78 -11.47 15.05 -25.68
CA THR A 78 -11.32 16.51 -25.69
C THR A 78 -12.19 17.16 -24.61
N GLY A 79 -12.02 18.46 -24.41
CA GLY A 79 -12.78 19.26 -23.44
C GLY A 79 -12.14 19.34 -22.06
N PRO A 80 -12.83 19.97 -21.11
CA PRO A 80 -12.38 20.13 -19.73
C PRO A 80 -12.12 18.79 -19.05
N ARG A 81 -11.15 18.76 -18.15
CA ARG A 81 -10.60 17.55 -17.57
C ARG A 81 -10.66 17.55 -16.05
N LEU A 82 -10.80 16.36 -15.50
CA LEU A 82 -10.50 16.10 -14.09
C LEU A 82 -9.02 15.73 -14.00
N ILE A 83 -8.26 16.47 -13.21
CA ILE A 83 -6.81 16.37 -13.10
C ILE A 83 -6.44 16.11 -11.66
N PHE A 84 -5.59 15.08 -11.41
CA PHE A 84 -5.04 14.78 -10.09
C PHE A 84 -3.55 15.07 -10.03
N LYS A 85 -3.14 15.71 -8.93
CA LYS A 85 -1.74 15.95 -8.56
C LYS A 85 -1.52 15.59 -7.09
N PHE A 86 -0.30 15.16 -6.75
CA PHE A 86 0.08 14.94 -5.35
C PHE A 86 0.85 16.15 -4.81
N LYS A 87 0.57 16.50 -3.55
CA LYS A 87 1.40 17.37 -2.73
C LYS A 87 1.95 16.56 -1.57
N PHE A 88 3.27 16.58 -1.33
CA PHE A 88 3.89 15.91 -0.21
C PHE A 88 4.04 16.89 0.96
N ASP A 89 3.33 16.66 2.06
CA ASP A 89 3.23 17.63 3.16
C ASP A 89 3.68 17.02 4.48
N SER A 90 4.91 17.34 4.90
CA SER A 90 5.48 16.88 6.17
C SER A 90 4.91 17.63 7.40
N THR A 91 4.15 18.70 7.17
CA THR A 91 3.50 19.49 8.24
C THR A 91 2.02 19.13 8.42
N GLN A 92 1.42 18.44 7.44
CA GLN A 92 0.06 17.97 7.55
C GLN A 92 -0.09 17.03 8.75
N VAL A 93 -1.18 17.17 9.50
CA VAL A 93 -1.49 16.28 10.61
C VAL A 93 -1.50 14.81 10.15
N ARG A 94 -1.02 13.92 11.02
CA ARG A 94 -1.13 12.47 10.79
C ARG A 94 -2.59 12.06 10.90
N LEU A 95 -3.08 11.39 9.89
CA LEU A 95 -4.42 10.83 9.83
C LEU A 95 -4.36 9.30 9.74
N ASP A 96 -5.40 8.65 10.19
CA ASP A 96 -5.65 7.25 9.87
C ASP A 96 -6.16 7.09 8.42
N ASN A 97 -6.46 5.87 8.04
CA ASN A 97 -6.92 5.56 6.70
C ASN A 97 -8.34 6.03 6.38
N PHE A 98 -9.06 6.51 7.37
CA PHE A 98 -10.41 7.08 7.25
C PHE A 98 -10.40 8.62 7.31
N GLY A 99 -9.21 9.23 7.44
CA GLY A 99 -9.07 10.68 7.51
C GLY A 99 -9.23 11.26 8.94
N ASN A 100 -9.24 10.42 9.98
CA ASN A 100 -9.30 10.90 11.36
C ASN A 100 -7.88 11.16 11.91
N PRO A 101 -7.69 12.15 12.79
CA PRO A 101 -6.40 12.40 13.41
C PRO A 101 -5.85 11.18 14.14
N ASN A 102 -4.61 10.79 13.81
CA ASN A 102 -3.87 9.68 14.44
C ASN A 102 -2.41 10.07 14.68
N PRO A 103 -2.10 10.87 15.70
CA PRO A 103 -0.75 11.36 15.96
C PRO A 103 0.20 10.33 16.60
N THR A 104 -0.31 9.18 17.05
CA THR A 104 0.44 8.22 17.87
C THR A 104 1.52 7.50 17.07
N ILE A 105 2.73 7.45 17.62
CA ILE A 105 3.80 6.55 17.24
C ILE A 105 3.82 5.43 18.27
N PRO A 106 3.82 4.14 17.89
CA PRO A 106 3.89 3.03 18.84
C PRO A 106 5.15 3.10 19.71
N SER A 107 5.04 2.65 20.95
CA SER A 107 6.21 2.55 21.86
C SER A 107 7.27 1.62 21.26
N GLY A 108 8.53 2.00 21.35
CA GLY A 108 9.66 1.25 20.76
C GLY A 108 9.86 1.50 19.27
N HIS A 109 9.09 2.42 18.68
CA HIS A 109 9.32 2.87 17.30
C HIS A 109 9.98 4.24 17.27
N GLY A 110 10.99 4.39 16.40
CA GLY A 110 11.44 5.68 15.90
C GLY A 110 10.63 6.09 14.68
N ALA A 111 10.57 7.39 14.37
CA ALA A 111 9.85 7.87 13.18
C ALA A 111 10.45 9.16 12.62
N TYR A 112 10.59 9.22 11.28
CA TYR A 112 10.98 10.43 10.55
C TYR A 112 9.86 10.94 9.65
N SER A 113 9.88 12.26 9.39
CA SER A 113 9.19 12.88 8.27
C SER A 113 10.12 12.87 7.06
N PRO A 114 9.99 11.91 6.14
CA PRO A 114 10.92 11.79 5.02
C PRO A 114 10.70 12.90 3.98
N VAL A 115 11.73 13.17 3.18
CA VAL A 115 11.63 14.04 2.01
C VAL A 115 11.20 13.18 0.82
N PHE A 116 9.94 13.30 0.42
CA PHE A 116 9.40 12.52 -0.70
C PHE A 116 9.94 13.00 -2.04
N ASN A 117 10.33 12.06 -2.87
CA ASN A 117 10.81 12.30 -4.23
C ASN A 117 9.72 12.03 -5.27
N LYS A 118 8.99 10.91 -5.13
CA LYS A 118 7.99 10.45 -6.10
C LYS A 118 7.08 9.39 -5.50
N MET A 119 5.89 9.22 -6.10
CA MET A 119 4.94 8.16 -5.71
C MET A 119 4.09 7.68 -6.88
N ALA A 120 3.41 6.55 -6.69
CA ALA A 120 2.42 6.01 -7.60
C ALA A 120 1.20 5.52 -6.85
N ALA A 121 0.02 5.68 -7.45
CA ALA A 121 -1.20 5.06 -6.99
C ALA A 121 -1.47 3.75 -7.74
N HIS A 122 -2.20 2.85 -7.07
CA HIS A 122 -2.74 1.63 -7.68
C HIS A 122 -4.19 1.85 -8.12
N TYR A 123 -4.96 2.66 -7.36
CA TYR A 123 -6.38 2.76 -7.52
C TYR A 123 -6.90 4.13 -7.07
N ILE A 124 -7.85 4.71 -7.82
CA ILE A 124 -8.54 5.96 -7.49
C ILE A 124 -10.04 5.76 -7.68
N GLU A 125 -10.85 6.08 -6.64
CA GLU A 125 -12.30 5.96 -6.67
C GLU A 125 -12.94 7.20 -6.07
N LEU A 126 -14.00 7.68 -6.69
CA LEU A 126 -14.90 8.70 -6.15
C LEU A 126 -16.11 8.01 -5.51
N ALA A 127 -16.41 8.33 -4.25
CA ALA A 127 -17.56 7.79 -3.56
C ALA A 127 -18.54 8.90 -3.20
N PRO A 128 -19.85 8.75 -3.54
CA PRO A 128 -20.84 9.80 -3.33
C PRO A 128 -21.21 10.01 -1.84
N ASN A 129 -21.13 8.95 -1.02
CA ASN A 129 -21.55 9.00 0.39
C ASN A 129 -20.81 7.96 1.25
N ASP A 130 -21.04 8.01 2.55
CA ASP A 130 -20.39 7.19 3.57
C ASP A 130 -20.77 5.70 3.47
N LEU A 131 -21.90 5.37 2.86
CA LEU A 131 -22.42 4.01 2.74
C LEU A 131 -21.99 3.33 1.42
N THR A 132 -21.33 4.06 0.52
CA THR A 132 -20.81 3.49 -0.71
C THR A 132 -19.74 2.45 -0.36
N ALA A 133 -19.97 1.18 -0.68
CA ALA A 133 -18.99 0.14 -0.45
C ALA A 133 -17.71 0.41 -1.28
N LEU A 134 -16.57 -0.03 -0.78
CA LEU A 134 -15.30 0.09 -1.50
C LEU A 134 -15.38 -0.66 -2.84
N GLY A 135 -15.09 0.03 -3.95
CA GLY A 135 -15.23 -0.50 -5.30
C GLY A 135 -16.62 -0.32 -5.93
N SER A 136 -17.59 0.26 -5.19
CA SER A 136 -18.94 0.55 -5.69
C SER A 136 -19.14 2.02 -6.07
N GLY A 137 -18.12 2.84 -5.96
CA GLY A 137 -18.10 4.21 -6.45
C GLY A 137 -17.71 4.30 -7.93
N VAL A 138 -17.28 5.47 -8.36
CA VAL A 138 -16.77 5.70 -9.71
C VAL A 138 -15.25 5.49 -9.71
N VAL A 139 -14.83 4.38 -10.30
CA VAL A 139 -13.41 4.06 -10.45
C VAL A 139 -12.83 4.89 -11.57
N LEU A 140 -11.88 5.74 -11.24
CA LEU A 140 -11.19 6.62 -12.19
C LEU A 140 -9.92 5.98 -12.75
N TYR A 141 -9.21 5.25 -11.92
CA TYR A 141 -7.92 4.66 -12.25
C TYR A 141 -7.73 3.32 -11.55
N HIS A 142 -7.19 2.37 -12.29
CA HIS A 142 -6.68 1.10 -11.79
C HIS A 142 -5.36 0.80 -12.50
N ALA A 143 -4.28 0.63 -11.74
CA ALA A 143 -2.96 0.38 -12.32
C ALA A 143 -2.94 -0.94 -13.09
N PRO A 144 -2.11 -1.07 -14.13
CA PRO A 144 -1.91 -2.34 -14.82
C PRO A 144 -1.43 -3.43 -13.88
N GLU A 145 -2.00 -4.62 -14.05
CA GLU A 145 -1.67 -5.82 -13.29
C GLU A 145 -1.18 -6.94 -14.20
N THR A 146 -0.47 -7.91 -13.64
CA THR A 146 0.04 -9.09 -14.35
C THR A 146 -0.05 -10.33 -13.47
N ALA A 147 -0.18 -11.49 -14.11
CA ALA A 147 -0.07 -12.80 -13.47
C ALA A 147 1.30 -13.47 -13.72
N THR A 148 2.26 -12.76 -14.32
CA THR A 148 3.57 -13.30 -14.70
C THR A 148 4.34 -13.88 -13.51
N GLY A 149 4.19 -13.31 -12.31
CA GLY A 149 4.78 -13.81 -11.08
C GLY A 149 3.98 -14.94 -10.39
N GLY A 150 3.03 -15.57 -11.10
CA GLY A 150 2.20 -16.69 -10.63
C GLY A 150 0.80 -16.30 -10.19
N THR A 151 0.62 -15.23 -9.43
CA THR A 151 -0.70 -14.67 -9.04
C THR A 151 -0.78 -13.23 -9.49
N THR A 152 -1.99 -12.69 -9.60
CA THR A 152 -2.21 -11.27 -9.95
C THR A 152 -1.47 -10.34 -9.00
N ALA A 153 -0.76 -9.38 -9.57
CA ALA A 153 0.02 -8.38 -8.88
C ALA A 153 0.13 -7.10 -9.71
N ILE A 154 0.39 -5.96 -9.08
CA ILE A 154 0.65 -4.70 -9.75
C ILE A 154 1.90 -4.85 -10.62
N GLN A 155 1.82 -4.50 -11.89
CA GLN A 155 2.96 -4.53 -12.79
C GLN A 155 3.79 -3.25 -12.66
N PHE A 156 4.86 -3.29 -11.88
CA PHE A 156 5.63 -2.09 -11.56
C PHE A 156 6.20 -1.37 -12.78
N SER A 157 6.66 -2.11 -13.77
CA SER A 157 7.21 -1.53 -15.02
C SER A 157 6.19 -0.67 -15.81
N GLN A 158 4.90 -0.79 -15.49
CA GLN A 158 3.82 0.00 -16.10
C GLN A 158 3.15 0.97 -15.10
N SER A 159 3.68 1.11 -13.90
CA SER A 159 3.16 2.05 -12.90
C SER A 159 3.43 3.49 -13.32
N VAL A 160 2.43 4.35 -13.11
CA VAL A 160 2.56 5.80 -13.28
C VAL A 160 3.21 6.37 -12.03
N VAL A 161 4.48 6.74 -12.13
CA VAL A 161 5.26 7.31 -11.03
C VAL A 161 5.47 8.79 -11.28
N VAL A 162 5.09 9.65 -10.33
CA VAL A 162 5.17 11.10 -10.48
C VAL A 162 5.86 11.77 -9.30
N ARG A 163 6.50 12.91 -9.57
CA ARG A 163 6.98 13.85 -8.57
C ARG A 163 5.84 14.74 -8.05
N GLU A 164 6.14 15.52 -7.03
CA GLU A 164 5.21 16.51 -6.48
C GLU A 164 4.73 17.48 -7.57
N ASN A 165 3.42 17.79 -7.51
CA ASN A 165 2.73 18.71 -8.42
C ASN A 165 2.70 18.32 -9.91
N VAL A 166 3.26 17.18 -10.27
CA VAL A 166 3.13 16.62 -11.63
C VAL A 166 1.74 15.97 -11.77
N ILE A 167 1.14 16.09 -12.96
CA ILE A 167 -0.14 15.46 -13.26
C ILE A 167 0.03 13.93 -13.20
N PHE A 168 -0.68 13.31 -12.27
CA PHE A 168 -0.73 11.86 -12.16
C PHE A 168 -1.80 11.26 -13.07
N PHE A 169 -2.99 11.86 -13.04
CA PHE A 169 -4.18 11.39 -13.75
C PHE A 169 -4.86 12.56 -14.46
N SER A 170 -5.37 12.32 -15.66
CA SER A 170 -6.15 13.30 -16.41
C SER A 170 -7.19 12.60 -17.29
N ALA A 171 -8.48 12.92 -17.11
CA ALA A 171 -9.57 12.40 -17.94
C ALA A 171 -10.59 13.50 -18.27
N PRO A 172 -11.20 13.48 -19.49
CA PRO A 172 -12.26 14.41 -19.81
C PRO A 172 -13.43 14.28 -18.85
N LEU A 173 -13.93 15.38 -18.30
CA LEU A 173 -15.04 15.40 -17.35
C LEU A 173 -16.31 14.77 -17.92
N SER A 174 -16.53 14.92 -19.24
CA SER A 174 -17.64 14.31 -19.96
C SER A 174 -17.64 12.77 -19.96
N THR A 175 -16.51 12.13 -19.64
CA THR A 175 -16.40 10.65 -19.57
C THR A 175 -16.61 10.13 -18.15
N ILE A 176 -16.70 11.01 -17.16
CA ILE A 176 -16.89 10.66 -15.76
C ILE A 176 -18.38 10.79 -15.43
N THR A 177 -18.89 9.82 -14.68
CA THR A 177 -20.31 9.86 -14.25
C THR A 177 -20.60 11.17 -13.50
N ALA A 178 -21.58 11.92 -13.98
CA ALA A 178 -22.04 13.14 -13.33
C ALA A 178 -22.58 12.84 -11.92
N GLY A 179 -22.26 13.68 -10.94
CA GLY A 179 -22.67 13.45 -9.57
C GLY A 179 -21.99 14.37 -8.58
N SER A 180 -22.38 14.20 -7.32
CA SER A 180 -21.78 14.84 -6.16
C SER A 180 -21.01 13.79 -5.36
N TYR A 181 -19.72 13.96 -5.26
CA TYR A 181 -18.82 12.99 -4.62
C TYR A 181 -18.28 13.60 -3.32
N LYS A 182 -18.54 12.90 -2.21
CA LYS A 182 -18.10 13.32 -0.89
C LYS A 182 -16.69 12.85 -0.58
N TRP A 183 -16.31 11.64 -1.06
CA TRP A 183 -15.08 10.97 -0.67
C TRP A 183 -14.18 10.66 -1.85
N LEU A 184 -12.87 10.84 -1.63
CA LEU A 184 -11.81 10.25 -2.42
C LEU A 184 -11.30 9.00 -1.72
N ARG A 185 -11.15 7.91 -2.46
CA ARG A 185 -10.46 6.68 -2.05
C ARG A 185 -9.26 6.46 -2.91
N LEU A 186 -8.12 6.27 -2.28
CA LEU A 186 -6.83 6.12 -2.94
C LEU A 186 -6.11 4.89 -2.41
N SER A 187 -5.65 4.00 -3.30
CA SER A 187 -4.69 2.95 -2.96
C SER A 187 -3.35 3.28 -3.58
N LEU A 188 -2.29 3.22 -2.79
CA LEU A 188 -0.92 3.47 -3.26
C LEU A 188 -0.26 2.17 -3.69
N SER A 189 0.64 2.26 -4.67
CA SER A 189 1.47 1.14 -5.11
C SER A 189 2.94 1.31 -4.77
N TYR A 190 3.45 2.54 -4.83
CA TYR A 190 4.86 2.83 -4.68
C TYR A 190 5.10 4.23 -4.14
N GLN A 191 6.17 4.38 -3.39
CA GLN A 191 6.71 5.67 -2.95
C GLN A 191 8.22 5.63 -2.84
N ASN A 192 8.85 6.81 -2.94
CA ASN A 192 10.28 6.97 -2.86
C ASN A 192 10.61 8.26 -2.13
N TYR A 193 11.52 8.18 -1.18
CA TYR A 193 11.84 9.31 -0.31
C TYR A 193 13.23 9.20 0.32
N ASP A 194 13.77 10.32 0.74
CA ASP A 194 15.03 10.42 1.45
C ASP A 194 14.81 10.44 2.96
N ILE A 195 15.65 9.70 3.70
CA ILE A 195 15.68 9.66 5.17
C ILE A 195 17.12 9.85 5.67
N PRO A 196 17.31 10.45 6.85
CA PRO A 196 18.58 10.33 7.57
C PRO A 196 18.75 8.91 8.10
N TYR A 197 19.98 8.44 8.16
CA TYR A 197 20.36 7.19 8.81
C TYR A 197 21.67 7.37 9.56
N LYS A 198 21.92 6.49 10.53
CA LYS A 198 23.19 6.41 11.26
C LYS A 198 23.83 5.06 11.03
N ALA A 199 25.09 5.06 10.68
CA ALA A 199 25.92 3.87 10.52
C ALA A 199 27.02 3.86 11.59
N ASN A 200 27.30 2.67 12.16
CA ASN A 200 28.28 2.56 13.23
C ASN A 200 29.65 2.11 12.72
N ALA A 201 29.72 1.48 11.54
CA ALA A 201 30.93 0.87 11.00
C ALA A 201 31.60 1.70 9.92
N LEU A 202 30.87 2.35 9.03
CA LEU A 202 31.41 3.05 7.85
C LEU A 202 30.73 4.41 7.62
N PRO A 203 31.50 5.40 7.15
CA PRO A 203 32.97 5.45 6.98
C PRO A 203 33.72 5.63 8.30
N THR A 204 33.02 6.06 9.35
CA THR A 204 33.49 6.22 10.72
C THR A 204 32.38 5.83 11.70
N ALA A 205 32.74 5.51 12.94
CA ALA A 205 31.76 5.31 13.98
C ALA A 205 30.78 6.50 14.09
N ASN A 206 29.49 6.20 14.22
CA ASN A 206 28.41 7.21 14.32
C ASN A 206 28.27 8.12 13.08
N HIS A 207 28.59 7.61 11.88
CA HIS A 207 28.34 8.35 10.65
C HIS A 207 26.84 8.60 10.44
N ILE A 208 26.46 9.86 10.27
CA ILE A 208 25.10 10.24 9.88
C ILE A 208 25.11 10.60 8.40
N GLY A 209 24.29 9.90 7.63
CA GLY A 209 24.12 10.10 6.20
C GLY A 209 22.66 10.30 5.81
N THR A 210 22.45 10.52 4.52
CA THR A 210 21.13 10.49 3.90
C THR A 210 21.05 9.31 2.93
N GLY A 211 20.01 8.51 3.08
CA GLY A 211 19.71 7.41 2.17
C GLY A 211 18.35 7.59 1.53
N THR A 212 18.14 6.95 0.39
CA THR A 212 16.87 6.94 -0.32
C THR A 212 16.22 5.58 -0.18
N ILE A 213 14.94 5.56 0.20
CA ILE A 213 14.11 4.37 0.24
C ILE A 213 13.16 4.37 -0.95
N ALA A 214 13.10 3.24 -1.65
CA ALA A 214 12.06 2.87 -2.60
C ALA A 214 11.17 1.83 -1.92
N SER A 215 9.90 2.15 -1.66
CA SER A 215 8.97 1.31 -0.91
C SER A 215 7.76 0.93 -1.75
N PHE A 216 7.43 -0.37 -1.76
CA PHE A 216 6.32 -0.95 -2.51
C PHE A 216 5.14 -1.20 -1.58
N LEU A 217 4.08 -0.41 -1.72
CA LEU A 217 2.94 -0.35 -0.82
C LEU A 217 1.72 -1.14 -1.32
N GLY A 218 1.75 -1.56 -2.58
CA GLY A 218 0.69 -2.37 -3.17
C GLY A 218 0.56 -3.73 -2.49
N TYR A 219 -0.63 -4.32 -2.57
CA TYR A 219 -0.92 -5.64 -1.99
C TYR A 219 0.06 -6.74 -2.42
N LYS A 220 0.52 -6.66 -3.67
CA LYS A 220 1.60 -7.42 -4.29
C LYS A 220 2.12 -6.62 -5.47
N THR A 221 3.41 -6.68 -5.73
CA THR A 221 4.01 -6.00 -6.88
C THR A 221 4.97 -6.94 -7.60
N TYR A 222 4.74 -7.13 -8.90
CA TYR A 222 5.68 -7.83 -9.77
C TYR A 222 6.82 -6.89 -10.15
N VAL A 223 8.04 -7.26 -9.76
CA VAL A 223 9.23 -6.43 -9.92
C VAL A 223 10.34 -7.21 -10.60
N GLU A 224 10.83 -6.68 -11.72
CA GLU A 224 12.01 -7.19 -12.43
C GLU A 224 13.27 -6.49 -11.92
N LYS A 225 13.25 -5.18 -11.99
CA LYS A 225 14.24 -4.25 -11.47
C LYS A 225 13.59 -2.89 -11.22
N TYR A 226 14.24 -2.05 -10.45
CA TYR A 226 13.75 -0.68 -10.21
C TYR A 226 14.92 0.26 -9.92
N LYS A 227 14.67 1.55 -10.15
CA LYS A 227 15.62 2.60 -9.84
C LYS A 227 15.29 3.18 -8.46
N ILE A 228 16.26 3.14 -7.54
CA ILE A 228 16.07 3.73 -6.21
C ILE A 228 16.20 5.24 -6.34
N LYS A 229 17.41 5.77 -6.46
CA LYS A 229 17.67 7.19 -6.73
C LYS A 229 18.49 7.37 -8.00
N THR A 230 19.72 6.94 -7.97
CA THR A 230 20.65 6.95 -9.09
C THR A 230 20.93 5.55 -9.60
N GLN A 231 20.93 4.57 -8.70
CA GLN A 231 21.26 3.18 -9.01
C GLN A 231 20.03 2.33 -9.24
N TYR A 232 20.18 1.34 -10.13
CA TYR A 232 19.20 0.29 -10.31
C TYR A 232 19.42 -0.85 -9.30
N ARG A 233 18.32 -1.37 -8.76
CA ARG A 233 18.31 -2.58 -7.96
C ARG A 233 17.56 -3.70 -8.71
N VAL A 234 18.19 -4.83 -8.86
CA VAL A 234 17.54 -6.12 -9.12
C VAL A 234 17.25 -6.75 -7.76
N PRO A 235 16.02 -7.17 -7.47
CA PRO A 235 15.69 -7.78 -6.17
C PRO A 235 16.63 -8.91 -5.83
N SER A 236 17.13 -8.94 -4.58
CA SER A 236 18.06 -9.95 -4.12
C SER A 236 17.39 -11.32 -3.92
N THR A 237 18.17 -12.39 -3.98
CA THR A 237 17.66 -13.74 -3.74
C THR A 237 17.14 -13.96 -2.33
N SER A 238 17.59 -13.17 -1.34
CA SER A 238 17.11 -13.20 0.04
C SER A 238 15.66 -12.76 0.18
N VAL A 239 15.12 -12.00 -0.78
CA VAL A 239 13.72 -11.57 -0.84
C VAL A 239 12.95 -12.19 -2.02
N GLY A 240 13.45 -13.29 -2.59
CA GLY A 240 12.80 -14.03 -3.67
C GLY A 240 13.37 -13.78 -5.06
N GLY A 241 14.27 -12.81 -5.24
CA GLY A 241 14.87 -12.48 -6.55
C GLY A 241 13.97 -11.66 -7.47
N PRO A 242 14.41 -11.41 -8.71
CA PRO A 242 13.62 -10.71 -9.72
C PRO A 242 12.52 -11.59 -10.34
N ASN A 243 11.61 -10.98 -11.06
CA ASN A 243 10.55 -11.64 -11.83
C ASN A 243 9.55 -12.45 -10.98
N VAL A 244 9.38 -12.02 -9.72
CA VAL A 244 8.40 -12.58 -8.80
C VAL A 244 7.52 -11.48 -8.20
N ASN A 245 6.44 -11.90 -7.56
CA ASN A 245 5.57 -10.98 -6.81
C ASN A 245 6.14 -10.74 -5.43
N HIS A 246 6.55 -9.50 -5.16
CA HIS A 246 6.94 -9.06 -3.83
C HIS A 246 5.71 -8.65 -3.03
N LEU A 247 5.71 -8.98 -1.73
CA LEU A 247 4.62 -8.62 -0.84
C LEU A 247 4.67 -7.13 -0.49
N GLN A 248 3.56 -6.62 0.04
CA GLN A 248 3.49 -5.26 0.56
C GLN A 248 4.62 -4.99 1.54
N GLY A 249 5.21 -3.80 1.42
CA GLY A 249 6.33 -3.39 2.28
C GLY A 249 7.71 -3.79 1.77
N TYR A 250 7.84 -4.52 0.64
CA TYR A 250 9.15 -4.68 0.01
C TYR A 250 9.80 -3.33 -0.23
N TRP A 251 11.12 -3.21 0.06
CA TRP A 251 11.84 -1.95 -0.03
C TRP A 251 13.25 -2.13 -0.60
N GLY A 252 13.76 -1.07 -1.20
CA GLY A 252 15.16 -0.89 -1.57
C GLY A 252 15.73 0.36 -0.92
N PHE A 253 17.00 0.32 -0.58
CA PHE A 253 17.76 1.40 0.02
C PHE A 253 18.99 1.71 -0.81
N GLU A 254 19.29 2.98 -1.00
CA GLU A 254 20.49 3.48 -1.66
C GLU A 254 21.08 4.63 -0.86
N THR A 255 22.40 4.59 -0.62
CA THR A 255 23.15 5.74 -0.15
C THR A 255 24.49 5.83 -0.85
N TYR A 256 25.04 7.04 -0.96
CA TYR A 256 26.40 7.29 -1.43
C TYR A 256 27.26 7.75 -0.27
N ILE A 257 28.33 7.01 0.01
CA ILE A 257 29.28 7.35 1.07
C ILE A 257 30.57 7.85 0.41
N THR A 258 30.92 9.12 0.65
CA THR A 258 32.11 9.75 0.08
C THR A 258 33.37 8.94 0.39
N GLY A 259 34.13 8.58 -0.63
CA GLY A 259 35.34 7.75 -0.52
C GLY A 259 35.08 6.24 -0.54
N TYR A 260 33.81 5.78 -0.42
CA TYR A 260 33.44 4.36 -0.41
C TYR A 260 32.52 3.95 -1.56
N GLY A 261 31.76 4.91 -2.13
CA GLY A 261 30.85 4.67 -3.23
C GLY A 261 29.42 4.41 -2.80
N TYR A 262 28.65 3.73 -3.68
CA TYR A 262 27.25 3.39 -3.41
C TYR A 262 27.11 2.14 -2.53
N TYR A 263 26.27 2.26 -1.52
CA TYR A 263 25.74 1.13 -0.77
C TYR A 263 24.24 0.94 -1.14
N ILE A 264 23.89 -0.27 -1.54
CA ILE A 264 22.54 -0.61 -2.00
C ILE A 264 22.10 -1.89 -1.28
N ALA A 265 20.92 -1.85 -0.70
CA ALA A 265 20.29 -3.00 -0.04
C ALA A 265 18.81 -3.09 -0.42
N ASP A 266 18.20 -4.23 -0.17
CA ASP A 266 16.77 -4.44 -0.24
C ASP A 266 16.31 -5.43 0.83
N GLY A 267 15.04 -5.36 1.18
CA GLY A 267 14.47 -6.20 2.21
C GLY A 267 12.95 -6.27 2.15
N GLN A 268 12.40 -7.13 3.00
CA GLN A 268 10.97 -7.32 3.23
C GLN A 268 10.73 -7.16 4.72
N PRO A 269 9.81 -6.26 5.16
CA PRO A 269 9.43 -6.19 6.57
C PRO A 269 8.83 -7.52 7.06
N PRO A 270 8.84 -7.76 8.35
CA PRO A 270 8.13 -8.90 8.95
C PRO A 270 6.66 -8.93 8.53
N ALA A 271 6.08 -10.12 8.44
CA ALA A 271 4.66 -10.28 8.16
C ALA A 271 3.81 -9.51 9.19
N GLY A 272 2.79 -8.79 8.73
CA GLY A 272 1.93 -7.97 9.58
C GLY A 272 2.44 -6.55 9.88
N SER A 273 3.62 -6.17 9.36
CA SER A 273 4.18 -4.82 9.54
C SER A 273 3.42 -3.72 8.80
N THR A 274 2.61 -4.07 7.81
CA THR A 274 1.81 -3.12 7.05
C THR A 274 0.42 -3.65 6.94
N THR A 275 -0.64 -2.83 7.26
CA THR A 275 -1.90 -3.23 6.71
C THR A 275 -3.08 -2.38 6.95
N VAL A 276 -3.76 -2.05 5.91
CA VAL A 276 -5.20 -1.94 5.93
C VAL A 276 -5.75 -3.08 5.08
N VAL A 277 -6.46 -3.97 5.73
CA VAL A 277 -7.16 -5.04 5.03
C VAL A 277 -8.42 -4.44 4.42
N ASN A 278 -8.61 -4.62 3.11
CA ASN A 278 -9.92 -4.35 2.51
C ASN A 278 -10.92 -5.43 2.99
N PRO A 279 -11.89 -5.09 3.85
CA PRO A 279 -12.83 -6.10 4.38
C PRO A 279 -13.81 -6.62 3.33
N ASN A 280 -13.94 -5.91 2.20
CA ASN A 280 -14.86 -6.25 1.11
C ASN A 280 -14.14 -6.79 -0.13
N PHE A 281 -12.94 -7.36 0.03
CA PHE A 281 -12.10 -7.77 -1.09
C PHE A 281 -12.77 -8.79 -2.04
N ALA A 282 -13.70 -9.60 -1.57
CA ALA A 282 -14.38 -10.59 -2.39
C ALA A 282 -15.29 -9.97 -3.48
N ASN A 283 -15.78 -8.74 -3.25
CA ASN A 283 -16.69 -8.02 -4.14
C ASN A 283 -16.13 -6.70 -4.65
N SER A 284 -14.86 -6.41 -4.38
CA SER A 284 -14.18 -5.17 -4.71
C SER A 284 -13.05 -5.44 -5.70
N PRO A 285 -12.78 -4.52 -6.66
CA PRO A 285 -11.60 -4.61 -7.51
C PRO A 285 -10.29 -4.37 -6.74
N ILE A 286 -10.38 -3.98 -5.45
CA ILE A 286 -9.22 -3.74 -4.59
C ILE A 286 -8.94 -5.01 -3.79
N PRO A 287 -7.81 -5.70 -4.02
CA PRO A 287 -7.48 -6.93 -3.30
C PRO A 287 -7.33 -6.75 -1.79
N ALA A 288 -7.51 -7.83 -1.05
CA ALA A 288 -7.11 -7.90 0.35
C ALA A 288 -5.63 -7.52 0.50
N GLY A 289 -5.30 -6.79 1.55
CA GLY A 289 -3.93 -6.31 1.81
C GLY A 289 -3.55 -5.02 1.06
N SER A 290 -4.41 -4.46 0.22
CA SER A 290 -4.18 -3.13 -0.35
C SER A 290 -4.24 -2.06 0.72
N CYS A 291 -3.27 -1.14 0.70
CA CYS A 291 -3.30 0.06 1.54
C CYS A 291 -4.27 1.08 0.92
N VAL A 292 -5.46 1.21 1.48
CA VAL A 292 -6.46 2.18 1.03
C VAL A 292 -6.59 3.30 2.04
N VAL A 293 -6.42 4.52 1.59
CA VAL A 293 -6.70 5.73 2.37
C VAL A 293 -7.90 6.45 1.78
N THR A 294 -8.77 6.95 2.65
CA THR A 294 -9.97 7.69 2.24
C THR A 294 -10.07 9.00 3.00
N SER A 295 -10.62 10.02 2.35
CA SER A 295 -10.91 11.31 2.99
C SER A 295 -12.01 12.05 2.25
N VAL A 296 -12.70 12.94 2.97
CA VAL A 296 -13.66 13.86 2.37
C VAL A 296 -12.94 14.89 1.50
N PHE A 297 -13.56 15.27 0.40
CA PHE A 297 -13.08 16.39 -0.39
C PHE A 297 -13.19 17.70 0.39
N THR A 298 -12.22 18.58 0.17
CA THR A 298 -12.18 19.93 0.74
C THR A 298 -11.97 20.97 -0.37
N ASN A 299 -12.29 22.22 -0.09
CA ASN A 299 -11.85 23.33 -0.93
C ASN A 299 -10.38 23.71 -0.64
N THR A 300 -9.87 24.68 -1.37
CA THR A 300 -8.50 25.19 -1.21
C THR A 300 -8.22 25.74 0.20
N ALA A 301 -9.25 26.23 0.91
CA ALA A 301 -9.19 26.71 2.29
C ALA A 301 -9.34 25.57 3.33
N SER A 302 -9.37 24.31 2.89
CA SER A 302 -9.53 23.10 3.74
C SER A 302 -10.89 22.96 4.43
N ALA A 303 -11.92 23.67 3.97
CA ALA A 303 -13.30 23.43 4.39
C ALA A 303 -13.92 22.29 3.57
N ALA A 304 -14.77 21.46 4.19
CA ALA A 304 -15.44 20.36 3.50
C ALA A 304 -16.22 20.85 2.28
N GLN A 305 -16.02 20.22 1.14
CA GLN A 305 -16.67 20.57 -0.12
C GLN A 305 -16.74 19.32 -1.00
N ASN A 306 -17.96 18.95 -1.43
CA ASN A 306 -18.09 17.84 -2.36
C ASN A 306 -17.48 18.20 -3.72
N LEU A 307 -16.88 17.22 -4.38
CA LEU A 307 -16.53 17.31 -5.79
C LEU A 307 -17.82 17.18 -6.62
N MET A 308 -18.15 18.22 -7.38
CA MET A 308 -19.31 18.26 -8.28
C MET A 308 -18.84 18.03 -9.70
N ILE A 309 -19.40 17.03 -10.38
CA ILE A 309 -19.17 16.77 -11.81
C ILE A 309 -20.52 16.78 -12.50
N THR A 310 -20.68 17.63 -13.49
CA THR A 310 -21.93 17.80 -14.25
C THR A 310 -21.83 17.18 -15.64
N GLY A 311 -20.62 17.02 -16.17
CA GLY A 311 -20.33 16.61 -17.56
C GLY A 311 -20.45 17.75 -18.56
N THR A 312 -20.75 18.98 -18.11
CA THR A 312 -20.90 20.19 -18.92
C THR A 312 -19.96 21.32 -18.50
N GLU A 313 -18.92 20.97 -17.77
CA GLU A 313 -17.89 21.91 -17.34
C GLU A 313 -17.22 22.59 -18.53
N THR A 314 -16.88 23.86 -18.35
CA THR A 314 -16.16 24.66 -19.34
C THR A 314 -14.69 24.87 -19.01
N GLN A 315 -14.27 24.43 -17.81
CA GLN A 315 -12.91 24.52 -17.30
C GLN A 315 -12.49 23.21 -16.63
N ASP A 316 -11.19 22.99 -16.52
CA ASP A 316 -10.64 21.86 -15.78
C ASP A 316 -10.96 21.92 -14.29
N ILE A 317 -11.18 20.75 -13.69
CA ILE A 317 -11.25 20.60 -12.23
C ILE A 317 -9.93 19.96 -11.77
N ILE A 318 -9.22 20.65 -10.87
CA ILE A 318 -7.95 20.18 -10.36
C ILE A 318 -8.13 19.66 -8.93
N ILE A 319 -7.72 18.41 -8.71
CA ILE A 319 -7.65 17.80 -7.40
C ILE A 319 -6.18 17.73 -6.96
N THR A 320 -5.83 18.54 -5.95
CA THR A 320 -4.55 18.40 -5.27
C THR A 320 -4.71 17.50 -4.06
N VAL A 321 -4.18 16.28 -4.15
CA VAL A 321 -4.18 15.33 -3.04
C VAL A 321 -2.99 15.64 -2.14
N SER A 322 -3.23 16.35 -1.05
CA SER A 322 -2.21 16.60 -0.02
C SER A 322 -2.01 15.32 0.79
N VAL A 323 -0.80 14.78 0.73
CA VAL A 323 -0.40 13.51 1.34
C VAL A 323 0.43 13.82 2.58
N SER A 324 -0.01 13.40 3.75
CA SER A 324 0.78 13.58 4.97
C SER A 324 1.99 12.65 4.97
N THR A 325 3.17 13.25 4.92
CA THR A 325 4.45 12.57 5.10
C THR A 325 5.01 12.75 6.52
N ASN A 326 4.22 13.32 7.42
CA ASN A 326 4.56 13.60 8.81
C ASN A 326 4.87 12.30 9.56
N LYS A 327 6.14 12.08 9.90
CA LYS A 327 6.63 10.88 10.57
C LYS A 327 6.13 9.59 9.90
N SER A 328 6.17 9.55 8.58
CA SER A 328 5.62 8.44 7.78
C SER A 328 6.61 7.29 7.57
N PHE A 329 7.87 7.46 7.90
CA PHE A 329 8.83 6.37 7.98
C PHE A 329 9.00 5.96 9.44
N GLU A 330 8.56 4.75 9.78
CA GLU A 330 8.68 4.17 11.13
C GLU A 330 9.54 2.90 11.11
N TRP A 331 10.34 2.73 12.17
CA TRP A 331 11.18 1.54 12.37
C TRP A 331 11.14 1.08 13.82
N ILE A 332 11.50 -0.17 14.06
CA ILE A 332 11.78 -0.64 15.42
C ILE A 332 13.10 -0.01 15.84
N ASP A 333 13.06 0.86 16.85
CA ASP A 333 14.21 1.55 17.39
C ASP A 333 14.81 0.71 18.53
N ASN A 334 15.73 -0.20 18.17
CA ASN A 334 16.39 -1.11 19.11
C ASN A 334 17.36 -0.37 20.04
N THR A 335 17.84 0.79 19.60
CA THR A 335 18.74 1.65 20.37
C THR A 335 18.08 3.02 20.43
N PRO A 336 17.21 3.29 21.42
CA PRO A 336 16.36 4.47 21.44
C PRO A 336 17.14 5.79 21.43
N ASP A 337 17.75 6.11 20.27
CA ASP A 337 18.49 7.35 20.06
C ASP A 337 17.84 8.24 18.96
N GLY A 338 16.73 7.77 18.37
CA GLY A 338 15.97 8.47 17.37
C GLY A 338 16.60 8.46 15.98
N TYR A 339 17.60 7.62 15.72
CA TYR A 339 18.22 7.42 14.41
C TYR A 339 17.91 6.04 13.88
N TYR A 340 17.58 5.96 12.59
CA TYR A 340 17.48 4.68 11.91
C TYR A 340 18.88 4.09 11.72
N GLN A 341 19.12 2.91 12.27
CA GLN A 341 20.41 2.20 12.28
C GLN A 341 20.25 0.77 11.75
N PRO A 342 20.25 0.57 10.42
CA PRO A 342 20.03 -0.76 9.83
C PRO A 342 21.08 -1.78 10.25
N GLU A 343 22.31 -1.35 10.57
CA GLU A 343 23.39 -2.22 11.05
C GLU A 343 23.12 -2.80 12.45
N ASN A 344 22.27 -2.14 13.25
CA ASN A 344 21.86 -2.63 14.59
C ASN A 344 20.62 -3.54 14.50
N GLY A 345 20.25 -4.00 13.31
CA GLY A 345 19.06 -4.84 13.11
C GLY A 345 17.75 -4.07 13.23
N GLU A 346 17.78 -2.75 13.15
CA GLU A 346 16.58 -1.94 13.10
C GLU A 346 15.88 -2.15 11.76
N THR A 347 14.58 -2.43 11.84
CA THR A 347 13.79 -2.84 10.69
C THR A 347 12.68 -1.82 10.43
N PRO A 348 12.52 -1.32 9.20
CA PRO A 348 11.33 -0.55 8.84
C PRO A 348 10.07 -1.37 9.09
N VAL A 349 9.09 -0.79 9.78
CA VAL A 349 7.83 -1.47 10.11
C VAL A 349 6.62 -0.80 9.50
N ASP A 350 6.68 0.50 9.27
CA ASP A 350 5.66 1.22 8.53
C ASP A 350 6.30 2.30 7.66
N MET A 351 6.03 2.23 6.36
CA MET A 351 6.59 3.11 5.35
C MET A 351 5.50 3.84 4.55
N GLY A 352 4.24 3.72 4.96
CA GLY A 352 3.09 4.31 4.28
C GLY A 352 2.88 5.79 4.65
N ILE A 353 2.12 6.49 3.81
CA ILE A 353 1.66 7.86 4.12
C ILE A 353 0.74 7.87 5.34
N ARG A 354 0.56 9.07 5.92
CA ARG A 354 -0.30 9.27 7.09
C ARG A 354 -1.57 10.04 6.72
N GLY A 355 -2.35 9.44 5.81
CA GLY A 355 -3.61 10.00 5.33
C GLY A 355 -3.47 11.04 4.22
N ILE A 356 -4.61 11.45 3.69
CA ILE A 356 -4.72 12.39 2.57
C ILE A 356 -5.74 13.49 2.88
N ILE A 357 -5.57 14.65 2.25
CA ILE A 357 -6.57 15.72 2.18
C ILE A 357 -6.72 16.12 0.71
N PRO A 358 -7.77 15.67 0.01
CA PRO A 358 -8.01 16.05 -1.36
C PRO A 358 -8.65 17.43 -1.46
N LYS A 359 -7.98 18.35 -2.13
CA LYS A 359 -8.41 19.74 -2.31
C LYS A 359 -8.92 19.95 -3.73
N VAL A 360 -10.17 20.41 -3.85
CA VAL A 360 -10.82 20.70 -5.14
C VAL A 360 -10.58 22.15 -5.51
N GLN A 361 -10.20 22.39 -6.76
CA GLN A 361 -10.12 23.69 -7.39
C GLN A 361 -10.89 23.63 -8.72
N TYR A 362 -11.90 24.47 -8.83
CA TYR A 362 -12.70 24.68 -10.04
C TYR A 362 -12.14 25.81 -10.89
#